data_df8d49bf55b0fcdfdbac1044829f8cd6
#
_entry.id   df8d49bf55b0fcdfdbac1044829f8cd6
#
_cell.length_a   1.000
_cell.length_b   1.000
_cell.length_c   1.000
_cell.angle_alpha   90.00
_cell.angle_beta   90.00
_cell.angle_gamma   90.00
#
_symmetry.space_group_name_H-M   'P 1'
#
loop_
_entity.id
_entity.type
_entity.pdbx_description
1 polymer ?
#
loop_
_entity_poly.entity_id
_entity_poly.type
_entity_poly.pdbx_seq_one_letter_code
_entity_poly.pdbx_strand_id
1 'polypeptide(L)'
;MCIIAIKLLQEKGAFCVKETLNSLWNLFQERKLSRRTFMKSCVALTAILGLPPALTNKVVAAAETKELPTVIWLHGHECTGCDESFIRSTSPFASDVILNMIALEYDDTLAAASGEPFEHHLHHLLESKKGKYVLAVEGGVPLDENGSYCQVGGKPFVDVLKECAEGAAFIIEYGSCAAWGGIQAAKPNPTNTVSVSSIVKSKKIIKVPGCPPIPEVMTGVIMHYALFGQIPPLDAAGRPKQFYGNRIHDTCYRRPFFDSGLFVEHFDDDASKAGWCLYKVGCRGPETYNSCGNLRWWNGLSYPIQSGHGCIGCSEKGFWDNDNFYQRLPHIHTPNTITDVDTLGTVAGFGAFGAVVAHGGITLAKHKYDSIQEEKKHLADQEEQKGSDQ
;
A
#
# COMPACT_ATOMS: atom_id res chain seq x y z
N MET A 1 0.86 -9.12 -32.40
CA MET A 1 2.19 -9.76 -32.54
C MET A 1 2.44 -10.90 -31.57
N CYS A 2 1.81 -10.96 -30.42
CA CYS A 2 1.93 -12.10 -29.49
C CYS A 2 1.34 -13.42 -30.03
N ILE A 3 0.28 -13.35 -30.83
CA ILE A 3 -0.40 -14.54 -31.41
C ILE A 3 0.49 -15.32 -32.42
N ILE A 4 1.46 -14.67 -33.03
CA ILE A 4 2.35 -15.30 -34.03
C ILE A 4 3.48 -16.10 -33.36
N ALA A 5 3.95 -15.71 -32.20
CA ALA A 5 5.01 -16.43 -31.47
C ALA A 5 4.52 -17.79 -30.91
N ILE A 6 3.25 -17.88 -30.54
CA ILE A 6 2.65 -19.09 -29.96
C ILE A 6 2.33 -20.14 -31.04
N LYS A 7 1.95 -19.71 -32.26
CA LYS A 7 1.70 -20.64 -33.39
C LYS A 7 2.96 -21.39 -33.85
N LEU A 8 4.14 -20.78 -33.72
CA LEU A 8 5.41 -21.42 -34.07
C LEU A 8 5.91 -22.44 -33.04
N LEU A 9 5.36 -22.44 -31.82
CA LEU A 9 5.68 -23.40 -30.76
C LEU A 9 4.77 -24.64 -30.78
N GLN A 10 3.58 -24.56 -31.39
CA GLN A 10 2.65 -25.71 -31.52
C GLN A 10 3.01 -26.70 -32.63
N GLU A 11 3.81 -26.29 -33.62
CA GLU A 11 4.20 -27.18 -34.73
C GLU A 11 5.39 -28.11 -34.47
N LYS A 12 6.06 -27.96 -33.33
CA LYS A 12 7.13 -28.87 -32.92
C LYS A 12 6.75 -29.53 -31.58
N GLY A 13 5.97 -30.60 -31.67
CA GLY A 13 5.53 -31.41 -30.55
C GLY A 13 6.67 -32.03 -29.74
N ALA A 14 7.34 -31.23 -28.94
CA ALA A 14 8.18 -31.67 -27.83
C ALA A 14 8.41 -30.43 -26.96
N PHE A 15 7.59 -30.27 -25.95
CA PHE A 15 7.96 -29.46 -24.78
C PHE A 15 9.07 -30.22 -24.04
N CYS A 16 10.27 -30.15 -24.59
CA CYS A 16 11.46 -30.51 -23.87
C CYS A 16 11.79 -29.31 -22.99
N VAL A 17 11.38 -29.34 -21.75
CA VAL A 17 11.88 -28.42 -20.70
C VAL A 17 13.39 -28.63 -20.61
N LYS A 18 14.12 -27.86 -21.37
CA LYS A 18 15.54 -27.70 -21.12
C LYS A 18 15.64 -26.95 -19.80
N GLU A 19 16.02 -27.66 -18.75
CA GLU A 19 16.52 -27.07 -17.50
C GLU A 19 17.82 -26.30 -17.81
N THR A 20 17.70 -25.17 -18.49
CA THR A 20 18.78 -24.22 -18.64
C THR A 20 18.48 -23.07 -17.71
N LEU A 21 19.39 -22.85 -16.78
CA LEU A 21 19.50 -21.67 -15.92
C LEU A 21 19.28 -20.39 -16.76
N ASN A 22 18.04 -19.91 -16.79
CA ASN A 22 17.68 -18.74 -17.56
C ASN A 22 17.89 -17.50 -16.67
N SER A 23 19.14 -17.00 -16.63
CA SER A 23 19.35 -15.66 -16.09
C SER A 23 18.71 -14.61 -17.03
N LEU A 24 18.38 -13.46 -16.47
CA LEU A 24 17.86 -12.32 -17.23
C LEU A 24 18.76 -12.00 -18.44
N TRP A 25 20.08 -12.10 -18.29
CA TRP A 25 21.07 -11.89 -19.35
C TRP A 25 20.97 -12.93 -20.47
N ASN A 26 20.80 -14.21 -20.14
CA ASN A 26 20.68 -15.28 -21.14
C ASN A 26 19.43 -15.08 -22.00
N LEU A 27 18.29 -14.69 -21.39
CA LEU A 27 17.08 -14.35 -22.13
C LEU A 27 17.26 -13.15 -23.05
N PHE A 28 17.96 -12.10 -22.61
CA PHE A 28 18.27 -10.95 -23.48
C PHE A 28 19.13 -11.38 -24.66
N GLN A 29 20.08 -12.31 -24.48
CA GLN A 29 20.91 -12.85 -25.57
C GLN A 29 20.09 -13.72 -26.54
N GLU A 30 19.28 -14.64 -26.05
CA GLU A 30 18.42 -15.51 -26.86
C GLU A 30 17.46 -14.68 -27.74
N ARG A 31 16.93 -13.57 -27.21
CA ARG A 31 16.04 -12.65 -27.92
C ARG A 31 16.77 -11.63 -28.78
N LYS A 32 18.08 -11.71 -28.90
CA LYS A 32 18.94 -10.76 -29.67
C LYS A 32 18.74 -9.30 -29.22
N LEU A 33 18.38 -9.07 -27.95
CA LEU A 33 18.29 -7.73 -27.40
C LEU A 33 19.68 -7.16 -27.14
N SER A 34 19.84 -5.86 -27.37
CA SER A 34 21.15 -5.24 -27.24
C SER A 34 21.55 -5.11 -25.75
N ARG A 35 22.86 -5.17 -25.48
CA ARG A 35 23.43 -4.88 -24.16
C ARG A 35 22.99 -3.51 -23.61
N ARG A 36 22.79 -2.55 -24.52
CA ARG A 36 22.27 -1.22 -24.16
C ARG A 36 20.84 -1.28 -23.63
N THR A 37 19.98 -2.12 -24.19
CA THR A 37 18.60 -2.33 -23.71
C THR A 37 18.61 -2.97 -22.33
N PHE A 38 19.43 -4.02 -22.13
CA PHE A 38 19.62 -4.65 -20.83
C PHE A 38 20.08 -3.65 -19.75
N MET A 39 21.08 -2.84 -20.05
CA MET A 39 21.57 -1.82 -19.11
C MET A 39 20.51 -0.76 -18.79
N LYS A 40 19.69 -0.34 -19.76
CA LYS A 40 18.56 0.57 -19.51
C LYS A 40 17.53 -0.03 -18.55
N SER A 41 17.19 -1.31 -18.74
CA SER A 41 16.28 -2.02 -17.84
C SER A 41 16.85 -2.11 -16.42
N CYS A 42 18.13 -2.39 -16.26
CA CYS A 42 18.79 -2.43 -14.95
C CYS A 42 18.83 -1.04 -14.27
N VAL A 43 19.03 0.04 -15.02
CA VAL A 43 18.96 1.41 -14.50
C VAL A 43 17.54 1.74 -14.07
N ALA A 44 16.53 1.41 -14.88
CA ALA A 44 15.12 1.59 -14.53
C ALA A 44 14.75 0.81 -13.26
N LEU A 45 15.16 -0.45 -13.15
CA LEU A 45 14.98 -1.26 -11.95
C LEU A 45 15.66 -0.65 -10.71
N THR A 46 16.88 -0.14 -10.86
CA THR A 46 17.59 0.55 -9.76
C THR A 46 16.78 1.73 -9.24
N ALA A 47 16.21 2.53 -10.15
CA ALA A 47 15.37 3.68 -9.80
C ALA A 47 14.05 3.26 -9.13
N ILE A 48 13.34 2.25 -9.68
CA ILE A 48 12.09 1.72 -9.11
C ILE A 48 12.32 1.15 -7.71
N LEU A 49 13.44 0.45 -7.52
CA LEU A 49 13.83 -0.09 -6.22
C LEU A 49 14.29 0.99 -5.23
N GLY A 50 14.27 2.28 -5.62
CA GLY A 50 14.72 3.39 -4.78
C GLY A 50 16.20 3.27 -4.37
N LEU A 51 16.99 2.53 -5.14
CA LEU A 51 18.40 2.31 -4.83
C LEU A 51 19.25 3.48 -5.36
N PRO A 52 20.32 3.84 -4.65
CA PRO A 52 21.28 4.80 -5.19
C PRO A 52 21.84 4.35 -6.54
N PRO A 53 22.04 5.25 -7.52
CA PRO A 53 22.58 4.91 -8.84
C PRO A 53 23.90 4.12 -8.79
N ALA A 54 24.72 4.32 -7.74
CA ALA A 54 25.94 3.58 -7.50
C ALA A 54 25.73 2.05 -7.34
N LEU A 55 24.52 1.61 -7.01
CA LEU A 55 24.16 0.18 -6.88
C LEU A 55 23.70 -0.46 -8.20
N THR A 56 23.59 0.30 -9.30
CA THR A 56 23.19 -0.25 -10.60
C THR A 56 24.07 -1.45 -11.01
N ASN A 57 25.38 -1.39 -10.76
CA ASN A 57 26.28 -2.52 -11.06
C ASN A 57 25.93 -3.79 -10.27
N LYS A 58 25.42 -3.66 -9.04
CA LYS A 58 24.95 -4.83 -8.26
C LYS A 58 23.64 -5.38 -8.83
N VAL A 59 22.76 -4.52 -9.31
CA VAL A 59 21.52 -4.92 -10.01
C VAL A 59 21.87 -5.65 -11.30
N VAL A 60 22.82 -5.14 -12.07
CA VAL A 60 23.34 -5.79 -13.30
C VAL A 60 23.89 -7.19 -12.97
N ALA A 61 24.79 -7.29 -12.02
CA ALA A 61 25.39 -8.57 -11.64
C ALA A 61 24.33 -9.59 -11.15
N ALA A 62 23.34 -9.14 -10.39
CA ALA A 62 22.25 -10.00 -9.95
C ALA A 62 21.39 -10.47 -11.14
N ALA A 63 21.09 -9.57 -12.07
CA ALA A 63 20.32 -9.88 -13.28
C ALA A 63 21.06 -10.81 -14.25
N GLU A 64 22.39 -10.81 -14.25
CA GLU A 64 23.21 -11.71 -15.07
C GLU A 64 23.31 -13.14 -14.53
N THR A 65 23.16 -13.34 -13.21
CA THR A 65 23.51 -14.60 -12.56
C THR A 65 22.33 -15.34 -11.95
N LYS A 66 21.22 -14.69 -11.67
CA LYS A 66 20.08 -15.32 -10.98
C LYS A 66 19.04 -15.89 -11.94
N GLU A 67 18.48 -17.02 -11.52
CA GLU A 67 17.30 -17.60 -12.18
C GLU A 67 16.10 -16.65 -12.06
N LEU A 68 15.24 -16.67 -13.07
CA LEU A 68 13.97 -15.93 -13.02
C LEU A 68 13.05 -16.55 -11.98
N PRO A 69 12.39 -15.73 -11.15
CA PRO A 69 11.40 -16.24 -10.23
C PRO A 69 10.20 -16.79 -11.01
N THR A 70 9.81 -18.01 -10.72
CA THR A 70 8.55 -18.58 -11.17
C THR A 70 7.41 -17.88 -10.45
N VAL A 71 6.44 -17.37 -11.18
CA VAL A 71 5.27 -16.66 -10.65
C VAL A 71 4.01 -17.40 -11.06
N ILE A 72 3.18 -17.70 -10.07
CA ILE A 72 1.79 -18.14 -10.24
C ILE A 72 0.92 -16.98 -9.79
N TRP A 73 0.08 -16.46 -10.68
CA TRP A 73 -0.83 -15.35 -10.39
C TRP A 73 -2.26 -15.87 -10.35
N LEU A 74 -2.91 -15.71 -9.22
CA LEU A 74 -4.28 -16.15 -9.00
C LEU A 74 -5.22 -14.95 -8.93
N HIS A 75 -6.38 -15.12 -9.55
CA HIS A 75 -7.48 -14.17 -9.57
C HIS A 75 -8.62 -14.67 -8.70
N GLY A 76 -8.92 -13.93 -7.63
CA GLY A 76 -10.01 -14.21 -6.71
C GLY A 76 -11.24 -13.34 -6.99
N HIS A 77 -11.93 -12.93 -5.93
CA HIS A 77 -13.06 -12.01 -6.05
C HIS A 77 -12.55 -10.58 -6.29
N GLU A 78 -12.56 -10.14 -7.55
CA GLU A 78 -11.87 -8.93 -8.00
C GLU A 78 -12.48 -8.31 -9.28
N CYS A 79 -11.85 -7.28 -9.85
CA CYS A 79 -12.30 -6.58 -11.06
C CYS A 79 -11.24 -6.59 -12.18
N THR A 80 -10.17 -7.39 -12.08
CA THR A 80 -9.01 -7.45 -13.00
C THR A 80 -8.20 -6.15 -13.04
N GLY A 81 -8.46 -5.22 -12.12
CA GLY A 81 -7.86 -3.87 -12.14
C GLY A 81 -6.38 -3.86 -11.80
N CYS A 82 -5.88 -4.81 -10.99
CA CYS A 82 -4.46 -4.87 -10.67
C CYS A 82 -3.66 -5.43 -11.84
N ASP A 83 -4.17 -6.44 -12.52
CA ASP A 83 -3.59 -6.97 -13.74
C ASP A 83 -3.57 -5.92 -14.86
N GLU A 84 -4.69 -5.23 -15.08
CA GLU A 84 -4.77 -4.06 -15.98
C GLU A 84 -3.74 -2.98 -15.62
N SER A 85 -3.53 -2.72 -14.34
CA SER A 85 -2.48 -1.79 -13.89
C SER A 85 -1.10 -2.33 -14.23
N PHE A 86 -0.84 -3.61 -13.94
CA PHE A 86 0.46 -4.24 -14.19
C PHE A 86 0.85 -4.21 -15.67
N ILE A 87 -0.06 -4.57 -16.59
CA ILE A 87 0.21 -4.56 -18.03
C ILE A 87 0.42 -3.16 -18.59
N ARG A 88 0.05 -2.11 -17.88
CA ARG A 88 0.31 -0.70 -18.22
C ARG A 88 1.63 -0.16 -17.70
N SER A 89 2.47 -0.99 -17.08
CA SER A 89 3.83 -0.61 -16.70
C SER A 89 4.62 -0.15 -17.93
N THR A 90 5.32 0.95 -17.80
CA THR A 90 6.09 1.56 -18.90
C THR A 90 7.58 1.66 -18.62
N SER A 91 7.99 1.45 -17.35
CA SER A 91 9.39 1.55 -16.96
C SER A 91 9.73 0.58 -15.80
N PRO A 92 10.05 -0.70 -16.10
CA PRO A 92 10.10 -1.36 -17.42
C PRO A 92 8.73 -1.57 -18.03
N PHE A 93 8.65 -1.82 -19.33
CA PHE A 93 7.40 -2.24 -19.94
C PHE A 93 6.94 -3.59 -19.40
N ALA A 94 5.62 -3.78 -19.26
CA ALA A 94 5.06 -5.05 -18.80
C ALA A 94 5.54 -6.24 -19.64
N SER A 95 5.66 -6.05 -20.96
CA SER A 95 6.25 -7.06 -21.85
C SER A 95 7.69 -7.42 -21.50
N ASP A 96 8.49 -6.45 -21.04
CA ASP A 96 9.86 -6.74 -20.61
C ASP A 96 9.87 -7.52 -19.30
N VAL A 97 8.94 -7.20 -18.39
CA VAL A 97 8.80 -7.91 -17.13
C VAL A 97 8.38 -9.35 -17.37
N ILE A 98 7.25 -9.57 -18.04
CA ILE A 98 6.63 -10.90 -18.25
C ILE A 98 7.54 -11.79 -19.10
N LEU A 99 8.16 -11.21 -20.13
CA LEU A 99 8.93 -12.00 -21.09
C LEU A 99 10.40 -12.18 -20.70
N ASN A 100 10.97 -11.32 -19.83
CA ASN A 100 12.40 -11.28 -19.62
C ASN A 100 12.83 -11.22 -18.15
N MET A 101 11.92 -10.90 -17.20
CA MET A 101 12.31 -10.64 -15.81
C MET A 101 11.69 -11.57 -14.80
N ILE A 102 10.59 -12.22 -15.16
CA ILE A 102 9.92 -13.26 -14.39
C ILE A 102 9.57 -14.43 -15.31
N ALA A 103 9.34 -15.60 -14.74
CA ALA A 103 8.70 -16.72 -15.42
C ALA A 103 7.23 -16.75 -14.96
N LEU A 104 6.36 -15.96 -15.63
CA LEU A 104 4.92 -15.98 -15.38
C LEU A 104 4.35 -17.26 -16.01
N GLU A 105 4.16 -18.27 -15.17
CA GLU A 105 3.81 -19.61 -15.61
C GLU A 105 2.30 -19.88 -15.54
N TYR A 106 1.59 -19.17 -14.67
CA TYR A 106 0.14 -19.26 -14.55
C TYR A 106 -0.45 -17.88 -14.31
N ASP A 107 -1.39 -17.50 -15.14
CA ASP A 107 -2.17 -16.27 -15.06
C ASP A 107 -3.37 -16.45 -16.02
N ASP A 108 -4.58 -16.54 -15.51
CA ASP A 108 -5.76 -16.87 -16.31
C ASP A 108 -6.25 -15.73 -17.21
N THR A 109 -5.89 -14.48 -16.92
CA THR A 109 -6.22 -13.33 -17.78
C THR A 109 -5.26 -13.17 -18.96
N LEU A 110 -3.98 -13.52 -18.80
CA LEU A 110 -2.93 -13.34 -19.81
C LEU A 110 -2.59 -14.65 -20.56
N ALA A 111 -3.03 -15.80 -20.06
CA ALA A 111 -2.73 -17.09 -20.66
C ALA A 111 -3.41 -17.26 -22.04
N ALA A 112 -2.72 -17.92 -22.94
CA ALA A 112 -3.29 -18.36 -24.19
C ALA A 112 -4.01 -19.72 -24.07
N ALA A 113 -3.65 -20.53 -23.06
CA ALA A 113 -4.28 -21.80 -22.74
C ALA A 113 -5.52 -21.59 -21.85
N SER A 114 -6.47 -22.50 -21.90
CA SER A 114 -7.67 -22.50 -21.07
C SER A 114 -8.17 -23.91 -20.81
N GLY A 115 -9.03 -24.07 -19.80
CA GLY A 115 -9.67 -25.35 -19.46
C GLY A 115 -8.71 -26.38 -18.89
N GLU A 116 -8.99 -27.67 -19.05
CA GLU A 116 -8.22 -28.77 -18.45
C GLU A 116 -6.70 -28.71 -18.70
N PRO A 117 -6.19 -28.39 -19.91
CA PRO A 117 -4.74 -28.28 -20.11
C PRO A 117 -4.08 -27.20 -19.25
N PHE A 118 -4.80 -26.11 -18.98
CA PHE A 118 -4.30 -25.01 -18.15
C PHE A 118 -4.27 -25.40 -16.67
N GLU A 119 -5.33 -26.05 -16.17
CA GLU A 119 -5.40 -26.58 -14.82
C GLU A 119 -4.33 -27.67 -14.57
N HIS A 120 -4.14 -28.59 -15.56
CA HIS A 120 -3.05 -29.58 -15.48
C HIS A 120 -1.66 -28.92 -15.39
N HIS A 121 -1.46 -27.82 -16.09
CA HIS A 121 -0.20 -27.06 -15.99
C HIS A 121 -0.02 -26.51 -14.57
N LEU A 122 -1.07 -25.92 -13.97
CA LEU A 122 -1.02 -25.46 -12.58
C LEU A 122 -0.61 -26.58 -11.63
N HIS A 123 -1.29 -27.74 -11.68
CA HIS A 123 -0.95 -28.88 -10.83
C HIS A 123 0.50 -29.35 -11.02
N HIS A 124 0.96 -29.42 -12.27
CA HIS A 124 2.37 -29.76 -12.55
C HIS A 124 3.36 -28.74 -11.93
N LEU A 125 3.03 -27.45 -11.97
CA LEU A 125 3.86 -26.41 -11.34
C LEU A 125 3.89 -26.57 -9.81
N LEU A 126 2.75 -26.82 -9.18
CA LEU A 126 2.66 -26.99 -7.73
C LEU A 126 3.54 -28.16 -7.24
N GLU A 127 3.67 -29.21 -8.03
CA GLU A 127 4.53 -30.36 -7.72
C GLU A 127 6.01 -30.08 -8.04
N SER A 128 6.30 -29.66 -9.29
CA SER A 128 7.66 -29.53 -9.81
C SER A 128 8.44 -28.34 -9.23
N LYS A 129 7.72 -27.26 -8.84
CA LYS A 129 8.30 -26.02 -8.31
C LYS A 129 8.01 -25.78 -6.84
N LYS A 130 7.58 -26.80 -6.08
CA LYS A 130 7.27 -26.69 -4.65
C LYS A 130 8.39 -25.98 -3.88
N GLY A 131 8.06 -24.91 -3.15
CA GLY A 131 8.98 -24.08 -2.37
C GLY A 131 9.77 -23.04 -3.18
N LYS A 132 9.62 -23.00 -4.51
CA LYS A 132 10.44 -22.14 -5.38
C LYS A 132 9.63 -21.08 -6.15
N TYR A 133 8.30 -21.13 -6.14
CA TYR A 133 7.49 -20.14 -6.84
C TYR A 133 6.97 -19.06 -5.89
N VAL A 134 6.76 -17.90 -6.44
CA VAL A 134 6.07 -16.78 -5.82
C VAL A 134 4.60 -16.89 -6.17
N LEU A 135 3.73 -16.82 -5.17
CA LEU A 135 2.30 -16.77 -5.39
C LEU A 135 1.83 -15.31 -5.35
N ALA A 136 1.50 -14.75 -6.50
CA ALA A 136 0.82 -13.48 -6.62
C ALA A 136 -0.69 -13.72 -6.54
N VAL A 137 -1.39 -12.95 -5.74
CA VAL A 137 -2.85 -13.08 -5.58
C VAL A 137 -3.49 -11.73 -5.75
N GLU A 138 -4.41 -11.63 -6.68
CA GLU A 138 -5.33 -10.52 -6.87
C GLU A 138 -6.73 -10.93 -6.41
N GLY A 139 -7.46 -10.00 -5.78
CA GLY A 139 -8.82 -10.27 -5.33
C GLY A 139 -8.97 -10.71 -3.88
N GLY A 140 -10.16 -10.51 -3.34
CA GLY A 140 -10.55 -10.98 -2.01
C GLY A 140 -10.98 -12.45 -2.04
N VAL A 141 -11.20 -13.02 -0.85
CA VAL A 141 -11.62 -14.42 -0.69
C VAL A 141 -13.03 -14.46 -0.12
N PRO A 142 -14.06 -14.74 -0.92
CA PRO A 142 -15.43 -14.92 -0.41
C PRO A 142 -15.54 -16.27 0.33
N LEU A 143 -16.27 -16.27 1.45
CA LEU A 143 -16.41 -17.45 2.29
C LEU A 143 -17.84 -18.00 2.37
N ASP A 144 -18.85 -17.17 2.12
CA ASP A 144 -20.23 -17.59 2.18
C ASP A 144 -20.54 -18.61 1.08
N GLU A 145 -21.56 -19.44 1.30
CA GLU A 145 -21.96 -20.55 0.43
C GLU A 145 -20.77 -21.47 0.07
N ASN A 146 -19.89 -21.74 1.06
CA ASN A 146 -18.64 -22.51 0.88
C ASN A 146 -17.70 -21.93 -0.17
N GLY A 147 -17.68 -20.60 -0.34
CA GLY A 147 -16.80 -19.90 -1.29
C GLY A 147 -17.31 -19.92 -2.74
N SER A 148 -18.55 -20.32 -2.99
CA SER A 148 -19.10 -20.48 -4.36
C SER A 148 -19.23 -19.17 -5.14
N TYR A 149 -19.15 -18.01 -4.47
CA TYR A 149 -19.20 -16.70 -5.11
C TYR A 149 -17.96 -16.37 -5.98
N CYS A 150 -16.89 -17.13 -5.84
CA CYS A 150 -15.74 -17.05 -6.73
C CYS A 150 -15.18 -18.44 -6.98
N GLN A 151 -15.16 -18.87 -8.24
CA GLN A 151 -14.67 -20.18 -8.65
C GLN A 151 -13.60 -20.05 -9.74
N VAL A 152 -12.55 -20.83 -9.62
CA VAL A 152 -11.45 -20.93 -10.58
C VAL A 152 -11.29 -22.41 -10.94
N GLY A 153 -11.30 -22.73 -12.23
CA GLY A 153 -11.21 -24.12 -12.69
C GLY A 153 -12.32 -25.04 -12.15
N GLY A 154 -13.49 -24.47 -11.83
CA GLY A 154 -14.62 -25.23 -11.25
C GLY A 154 -14.51 -25.52 -9.76
N LYS A 155 -13.49 -25.00 -9.07
CA LYS A 155 -13.30 -25.11 -7.62
C LYS A 155 -13.51 -23.76 -6.93
N PRO A 156 -14.03 -23.71 -5.68
CA PRO A 156 -14.03 -22.46 -4.91
C PRO A 156 -12.63 -21.85 -4.81
N PHE A 157 -12.52 -20.54 -5.02
CA PHE A 157 -11.23 -19.85 -4.98
C PHE A 157 -10.46 -20.06 -3.67
N VAL A 158 -11.17 -20.12 -2.54
CA VAL A 158 -10.58 -20.38 -1.22
C VAL A 158 -9.80 -21.69 -1.16
N ASP A 159 -10.24 -22.71 -1.88
CA ASP A 159 -9.57 -24.01 -1.92
C ASP A 159 -8.37 -24.01 -2.86
N VAL A 160 -8.51 -23.39 -4.05
CA VAL A 160 -7.38 -23.16 -4.97
C VAL A 160 -6.30 -22.34 -4.31
N LEU A 161 -6.66 -21.28 -3.57
CA LEU A 161 -5.72 -20.46 -2.83
C LEU A 161 -4.95 -21.27 -1.78
N LYS A 162 -5.62 -22.12 -0.99
CA LYS A 162 -4.95 -22.96 0.02
C LYS A 162 -3.98 -23.94 -0.62
N GLU A 163 -4.41 -24.60 -1.70
CA GLU A 163 -3.60 -25.55 -2.46
C GLU A 163 -2.34 -24.87 -3.00
N CYS A 164 -2.46 -23.73 -3.68
CA CYS A 164 -1.33 -22.97 -4.21
C CYS A 164 -0.44 -22.37 -3.12
N ALA A 165 -1.01 -21.94 -2.00
CA ALA A 165 -0.24 -21.37 -0.90
C ALA A 165 0.66 -22.40 -0.20
N GLU A 166 0.27 -23.68 -0.15
CA GLU A 166 1.05 -24.72 0.53
C GLU A 166 2.49 -24.81 0.00
N GLY A 167 2.65 -24.79 -1.32
CA GLY A 167 3.95 -24.91 -1.98
C GLY A 167 4.65 -23.57 -2.25
N ALA A 168 4.04 -22.43 -1.99
CA ALA A 168 4.63 -21.14 -2.27
C ALA A 168 5.84 -20.82 -1.39
N ALA A 169 6.85 -20.15 -1.94
CA ALA A 169 7.97 -19.62 -1.17
C ALA A 169 7.52 -18.45 -0.28
N PHE A 170 6.71 -17.57 -0.82
CA PHE A 170 5.99 -16.48 -0.15
C PHE A 170 4.83 -16.01 -1.03
N ILE A 171 3.98 -15.15 -0.49
CA ILE A 171 2.79 -14.64 -1.18
C ILE A 171 2.90 -13.13 -1.34
N ILE A 172 2.44 -12.61 -2.49
CA ILE A 172 2.23 -11.18 -2.71
C ILE A 172 0.73 -10.96 -2.86
N GLU A 173 0.15 -10.14 -2.00
CA GLU A 173 -1.23 -9.66 -2.11
C GLU A 173 -1.25 -8.39 -2.96
N TYR A 174 -1.58 -8.52 -4.24
CA TYR A 174 -1.75 -7.37 -5.12
C TYR A 174 -3.16 -6.79 -5.01
N GLY A 175 -3.19 -5.48 -4.78
CA GLY A 175 -4.43 -4.73 -4.64
C GLY A 175 -5.04 -4.77 -3.23
N SER A 176 -5.92 -3.81 -2.99
CA SER A 176 -6.64 -3.70 -1.71
C SER A 176 -7.64 -4.83 -1.50
N CYS A 177 -8.07 -5.50 -2.58
CA CYS A 177 -8.94 -6.67 -2.48
C CYS A 177 -8.22 -7.84 -1.80
N ALA A 178 -7.06 -8.23 -2.30
CA ALA A 178 -6.25 -9.29 -1.70
C ALA A 178 -5.75 -8.89 -0.29
N ALA A 179 -5.28 -7.63 -0.14
CA ALA A 179 -4.67 -7.15 1.09
C ALA A 179 -5.66 -6.94 2.26
N TRP A 180 -6.91 -6.51 1.95
CA TRP A 180 -7.86 -6.07 2.97
C TRP A 180 -9.29 -6.60 2.79
N GLY A 181 -9.61 -7.28 1.70
CA GLY A 181 -10.95 -7.71 1.29
C GLY A 181 -11.52 -6.91 0.12
N GLY A 182 -11.17 -5.62 0.02
CA GLY A 182 -11.58 -4.76 -1.09
C GLY A 182 -13.01 -4.22 -0.99
N ILE A 183 -13.46 -3.60 -2.06
CA ILE A 183 -14.80 -3.04 -2.19
C ILE A 183 -15.88 -4.12 -1.97
N GLN A 184 -15.59 -5.36 -2.35
CA GLN A 184 -16.49 -6.51 -2.17
C GLN A 184 -16.77 -6.79 -0.68
N ALA A 185 -15.81 -6.42 0.20
CA ALA A 185 -15.98 -6.55 1.65
C ALA A 185 -16.69 -5.35 2.29
N ALA A 186 -17.17 -4.38 1.47
CA ALA A 186 -17.96 -3.27 1.97
C ALA A 186 -19.26 -3.76 2.62
N LYS A 187 -19.68 -3.09 3.69
CA LYS A 187 -20.91 -3.43 4.41
C LYS A 187 -22.12 -3.39 3.49
N PRO A 188 -22.99 -4.41 3.56
CA PRO A 188 -23.07 -5.48 4.55
C PRO A 188 -22.16 -6.70 4.30
N ASN A 189 -21.27 -6.68 3.31
CA ASN A 189 -20.37 -7.78 2.91
C ASN A 189 -21.15 -9.11 2.65
N PRO A 190 -22.01 -9.13 1.64
CA PRO A 190 -22.95 -10.24 1.42
C PRO A 190 -22.28 -11.57 1.04
N THR A 191 -21.01 -11.54 0.63
CA THR A 191 -20.25 -12.73 0.27
C THR A 191 -19.25 -13.14 1.36
N ASN A 192 -19.24 -12.42 2.50
CA ASN A 192 -18.26 -12.58 3.56
C ASN A 192 -16.82 -12.60 3.02
N THR A 193 -16.52 -11.66 2.12
CA THR A 193 -15.20 -11.54 1.50
C THR A 193 -14.17 -11.03 2.51
N VAL A 194 -13.03 -11.71 2.57
CA VAL A 194 -11.91 -11.40 3.47
C VAL A 194 -10.59 -11.27 2.70
N SER A 195 -9.54 -10.79 3.37
CA SER A 195 -8.19 -10.74 2.77
C SER A 195 -7.57 -12.14 2.64
N VAL A 196 -6.63 -12.31 1.72
CA VAL A 196 -5.84 -13.54 1.56
C VAL A 196 -5.12 -13.92 2.85
N SER A 197 -4.51 -12.94 3.53
CA SER A 197 -3.84 -13.11 4.83
C SER A 197 -4.79 -13.52 5.97
N SER A 198 -6.11 -13.41 5.80
CA SER A 198 -7.07 -13.95 6.75
C SER A 198 -7.17 -15.48 6.66
N ILE A 199 -6.91 -16.04 5.49
CA ILE A 199 -6.96 -17.49 5.20
C ILE A 199 -5.59 -18.13 5.37
N VAL A 200 -4.55 -17.56 4.75
CA VAL A 200 -3.20 -18.13 4.77
C VAL A 200 -2.39 -17.50 5.90
N LYS A 201 -2.08 -18.29 6.94
CA LYS A 201 -1.30 -17.85 8.11
C LYS A 201 0.12 -18.40 8.15
N SER A 202 0.40 -19.45 7.39
CA SER A 202 1.66 -20.22 7.46
C SER A 202 2.78 -19.65 6.59
N LYS A 203 2.50 -18.65 5.76
CA LYS A 203 3.45 -18.08 4.79
C LYS A 203 3.80 -16.63 5.10
N LYS A 204 4.98 -16.21 4.64
CA LYS A 204 5.32 -14.79 4.58
C LYS A 204 4.47 -14.12 3.51
N ILE A 205 3.86 -13.00 3.85
CA ILE A 205 2.97 -12.27 2.96
C ILE A 205 3.46 -10.84 2.82
N ILE A 206 3.53 -10.38 1.58
CA ILE A 206 3.83 -8.99 1.22
C ILE A 206 2.53 -8.37 0.73
N LYS A 207 2.08 -7.29 1.36
CA LYS A 207 0.89 -6.55 0.94
C LYS A 207 1.27 -5.39 0.03
N VAL A 208 0.65 -5.35 -1.13
CA VAL A 208 0.81 -4.27 -2.12
C VAL A 208 -0.55 -3.65 -2.38
N PRO A 209 -1.13 -2.93 -1.39
CA PRO A 209 -2.48 -2.39 -1.52
C PRO A 209 -2.53 -1.19 -2.46
N GLY A 210 -3.69 -0.96 -3.01
CA GLY A 210 -4.08 0.07 -3.95
C GLY A 210 -5.30 -0.45 -4.71
N CYS A 211 -6.08 0.42 -5.33
CA CYS A 211 -7.25 0.00 -6.09
C CYS A 211 -7.27 0.72 -7.46
N PRO A 212 -6.42 0.19 -8.36
CA PRO A 212 -5.34 -0.79 -8.22
C PRO A 212 -4.02 -0.19 -7.66
N PRO A 213 -2.96 -0.98 -7.38
CA PRO A 213 -1.63 -0.46 -7.07
C PRO A 213 -0.95 0.18 -8.30
N ILE A 214 0.05 1.02 -8.06
CA ILE A 214 0.86 1.60 -9.13
C ILE A 214 1.67 0.49 -9.83
N PRO A 215 1.71 0.43 -11.17
CA PRO A 215 2.41 -0.63 -11.92
C PRO A 215 3.86 -0.83 -11.49
N GLU A 216 4.61 0.26 -11.31
CA GLU A 216 6.01 0.24 -10.92
C GLU A 216 6.21 -0.28 -9.49
N VAL A 217 5.22 -0.10 -8.61
CA VAL A 217 5.26 -0.69 -7.25
C VAL A 217 5.09 -2.20 -7.33
N MET A 218 4.15 -2.70 -8.15
CA MET A 218 3.92 -4.13 -8.34
C MET A 218 5.17 -4.80 -8.91
N THR A 219 5.71 -4.25 -10.00
CA THR A 219 6.95 -4.69 -10.63
C THR A 219 8.13 -4.64 -9.66
N GLY A 220 8.29 -3.53 -8.93
CA GLY A 220 9.40 -3.32 -8.00
C GLY A 220 9.44 -4.36 -6.88
N VAL A 221 8.30 -4.79 -6.36
CA VAL A 221 8.24 -5.80 -5.31
C VAL A 221 8.71 -7.17 -5.80
N ILE A 222 8.21 -7.62 -6.95
CA ILE A 222 8.63 -8.91 -7.55
C ILE A 222 10.12 -8.89 -7.91
N MET A 223 10.57 -7.78 -8.51
CA MET A 223 11.95 -7.62 -8.94
C MET A 223 12.93 -7.49 -7.78
N HIS A 224 12.50 -6.92 -6.64
CA HIS A 224 13.33 -6.93 -5.45
C HIS A 224 13.70 -8.36 -5.05
N TYR A 225 12.73 -9.27 -5.05
CA TYR A 225 12.99 -10.67 -4.75
C TYR A 225 13.83 -11.34 -5.84
N ALA A 226 13.52 -11.11 -7.10
CA ALA A 226 14.27 -11.68 -8.23
C ALA A 226 15.76 -11.35 -8.13
N LEU A 227 16.09 -10.09 -7.83
CA LEU A 227 17.46 -9.61 -7.79
C LEU A 227 18.20 -9.97 -6.50
N PHE A 228 17.55 -9.85 -5.36
CA PHE A 228 18.21 -9.99 -4.06
C PHE A 228 17.95 -11.34 -3.36
N GLY A 229 16.96 -12.12 -3.82
CA GLY A 229 16.57 -13.39 -3.18
C GLY A 229 15.95 -13.20 -1.78
N GLN A 230 15.52 -11.98 -1.46
CA GLN A 230 14.96 -11.61 -0.17
C GLN A 230 13.72 -10.75 -0.39
N ILE A 231 12.76 -10.83 0.52
CA ILE A 231 11.62 -9.94 0.53
C ILE A 231 12.07 -8.53 0.99
N PRO A 232 11.46 -7.45 0.45
CA PRO A 232 11.77 -6.10 0.88
C PRO A 232 11.43 -5.88 2.36
N PRO A 233 12.06 -4.90 3.04
CA PRO A 233 11.67 -4.51 4.40
C PRO A 233 10.20 -4.06 4.44
N LEU A 234 9.42 -4.63 5.37
CA LEU A 234 7.99 -4.37 5.51
C LEU A 234 7.69 -3.43 6.69
N ASP A 235 6.61 -2.66 6.58
CA ASP A 235 6.01 -1.93 7.70
C ASP A 235 5.17 -2.85 8.60
N ALA A 236 4.57 -2.30 9.65
CA ALA A 236 3.73 -3.05 10.59
C ALA A 236 2.47 -3.63 9.94
N ALA A 237 2.01 -3.07 8.82
CA ALA A 237 0.86 -3.56 8.07
C ALA A 237 1.24 -4.65 7.04
N GLY A 238 2.54 -4.95 6.87
CA GLY A 238 3.05 -5.91 5.90
C GLY A 238 3.31 -5.32 4.51
N ARG A 239 3.39 -3.99 4.39
CA ARG A 239 3.63 -3.29 3.12
C ARG A 239 5.12 -2.96 2.95
N PRO A 240 5.68 -3.01 1.73
CA PRO A 240 7.07 -2.61 1.48
C PRO A 240 7.33 -1.15 1.88
N LYS A 241 8.20 -0.91 2.87
CA LYS A 241 8.51 0.44 3.39
C LYS A 241 8.96 1.42 2.32
N GLN A 242 9.65 0.91 1.30
CA GLN A 242 10.12 1.71 0.18
C GLN A 242 8.99 2.44 -0.55
N PHE A 243 7.82 1.80 -0.69
CA PHE A 243 6.68 2.33 -1.43
C PHE A 243 5.59 2.90 -0.54
N TYR A 244 5.50 2.42 0.70
CA TYR A 244 4.44 2.78 1.64
C TYR A 244 4.97 3.43 2.92
N GLY A 245 6.21 3.92 2.92
CA GLY A 245 6.82 4.55 4.09
C GLY A 245 6.36 5.99 4.34
N ASN A 246 5.86 6.68 3.31
CA ASN A 246 5.39 8.06 3.40
C ASN A 246 3.89 8.16 3.07
N ARG A 247 3.21 9.09 3.72
CA ARG A 247 1.83 9.44 3.36
C ARG A 247 1.82 10.27 2.08
N ILE A 248 0.73 10.17 1.32
CA ILE A 248 0.53 11.00 0.12
C ILE A 248 0.61 12.49 0.46
N HIS A 249 0.06 12.89 1.60
CA HIS A 249 0.11 14.27 2.09
C HIS A 249 1.53 14.80 2.28
N ASP A 250 2.47 13.96 2.72
CA ASP A 250 3.86 14.36 3.00
C ASP A 250 4.64 14.64 1.71
N THR A 251 4.23 14.05 0.58
CA THR A 251 4.87 14.19 -0.74
C THR A 251 3.99 14.94 -1.75
N CYS A 252 2.87 15.49 -1.29
CA CYS A 252 1.90 16.16 -2.16
C CYS A 252 2.40 17.55 -2.61
N TYR A 253 2.35 17.82 -3.92
CA TYR A 253 2.72 19.12 -4.46
C TYR A 253 1.77 20.26 -4.02
N ARG A 254 0.55 19.94 -3.54
CA ARG A 254 -0.40 20.89 -2.96
C ARG A 254 -0.16 21.15 -1.46
N ARG A 255 0.86 20.54 -0.85
CA ARG A 255 1.18 20.71 0.57
C ARG A 255 1.38 22.17 0.98
N PRO A 256 2.04 23.05 0.20
CA PRO A 256 2.19 24.46 0.55
C PRO A 256 0.86 25.21 0.71
N PHE A 257 -0.15 24.83 -0.08
CA PHE A 257 -1.50 25.41 0.08
C PHE A 257 -2.16 24.96 1.37
N PHE A 258 -1.98 23.70 1.77
CA PHE A 258 -2.46 23.21 3.06
C PHE A 258 -1.84 23.99 4.22
N ASP A 259 -0.52 24.14 4.20
CA ASP A 259 0.23 24.82 5.26
C ASP A 259 -0.11 26.33 5.33
N SER A 260 -0.54 26.92 4.22
CA SER A 260 -1.01 28.31 4.13
C SER A 260 -2.51 28.49 4.39
N GLY A 261 -3.25 27.41 4.70
CA GLY A 261 -4.69 27.48 4.94
C GLY A 261 -5.54 27.74 3.68
N LEU A 262 -4.98 27.51 2.49
CA LEU A 262 -5.63 27.70 1.20
C LEU A 262 -6.29 26.41 0.73
N PHE A 263 -7.62 26.35 0.85
CA PHE A 263 -8.41 25.15 0.57
C PHE A 263 -9.44 25.37 -0.51
N VAL A 264 -9.71 24.31 -1.27
CA VAL A 264 -10.91 24.20 -2.11
C VAL A 264 -12.11 23.96 -1.19
N GLU A 265 -13.13 24.80 -1.28
CA GLU A 265 -14.37 24.66 -0.53
C GLU A 265 -15.42 23.86 -1.33
N HIS A 266 -15.45 24.07 -2.66
CA HIS A 266 -16.34 23.37 -3.58
C HIS A 266 -15.59 23.03 -4.86
N PHE A 267 -15.95 21.91 -5.49
CA PHE A 267 -15.43 21.59 -6.83
C PHE A 267 -15.87 22.70 -7.80
N ASP A 268 -14.95 23.09 -8.70
CA ASP A 268 -15.13 24.15 -9.69
C ASP A 268 -15.18 25.60 -9.14
N ASP A 269 -14.88 25.83 -7.86
CA ASP A 269 -14.65 27.18 -7.34
C ASP A 269 -13.31 27.77 -7.86
N ASP A 270 -13.04 29.04 -7.59
CA ASP A 270 -11.81 29.71 -8.01
C ASP A 270 -10.56 29.08 -7.33
N ALA A 271 -10.71 28.61 -6.10
CA ALA A 271 -9.67 27.88 -5.37
C ALA A 271 -9.33 26.54 -6.06
N SER A 272 -10.35 25.83 -6.57
CA SER A 272 -10.18 24.62 -7.35
C SER A 272 -9.43 24.87 -8.65
N LYS A 273 -9.81 25.95 -9.38
CA LYS A 273 -9.12 26.38 -10.61
C LYS A 273 -7.69 26.84 -10.35
N ALA A 274 -7.44 27.46 -9.21
CA ALA A 274 -6.10 27.85 -8.75
C ALA A 274 -5.26 26.69 -8.22
N GLY A 275 -5.82 25.48 -8.11
CA GLY A 275 -5.11 24.28 -7.68
C GLY A 275 -4.83 24.20 -6.18
N TRP A 276 -5.63 24.85 -5.33
CA TRP A 276 -5.48 24.82 -3.88
C TRP A 276 -5.70 23.43 -3.29
N CYS A 277 -5.45 23.28 -1.98
CA CYS A 277 -5.53 21.97 -1.30
C CYS A 277 -6.95 21.40 -1.27
N LEU A 278 -7.10 20.13 -1.61
CA LEU A 278 -8.39 19.42 -1.68
C LEU A 278 -8.85 18.83 -0.32
N TYR A 279 -8.21 19.19 0.79
CA TYR A 279 -8.50 18.61 2.10
C TYR A 279 -9.96 18.76 2.52
N LYS A 280 -10.54 19.93 2.34
CA LYS A 280 -11.92 20.22 2.76
C LYS A 280 -12.98 19.52 1.89
N VAL A 281 -12.62 19.15 0.67
CA VAL A 281 -13.49 18.38 -0.23
C VAL A 281 -13.22 16.87 -0.20
N GLY A 282 -12.63 16.38 0.90
CA GLY A 282 -12.57 14.95 1.21
C GLY A 282 -11.28 14.25 0.83
N CYS A 283 -10.18 14.96 0.59
CA CYS A 283 -8.89 14.32 0.33
C CYS A 283 -8.37 13.55 1.54
N ARG A 284 -8.14 12.24 1.40
CA ARG A 284 -7.61 11.33 2.42
C ARG A 284 -6.08 11.18 2.36
N GLY A 285 -5.39 12.07 1.65
CA GLY A 285 -3.92 12.07 1.59
C GLY A 285 -3.23 12.07 2.94
N PRO A 286 -3.71 12.76 3.99
CA PRO A 286 -3.11 12.78 5.32
C PRO A 286 -3.06 11.44 6.04
N GLU A 287 -3.91 10.49 5.70
CA GLU A 287 -3.98 9.16 6.33
C GLU A 287 -3.53 8.03 5.41
N THR A 288 -3.25 8.31 4.14
CA THR A 288 -2.96 7.31 3.12
C THR A 288 -1.48 7.15 2.87
N TYR A 289 -0.96 5.96 3.08
CA TYR A 289 0.43 5.59 2.76
C TYR A 289 0.49 4.99 1.36
N ASN A 290 1.13 5.67 0.43
CA ASN A 290 1.35 5.21 -0.95
C ASN A 290 2.37 6.10 -1.66
N SER A 291 2.90 5.64 -2.79
CA SER A 291 3.89 6.35 -3.61
C SER A 291 3.29 7.27 -4.69
N CYS A 292 1.97 7.49 -4.73
CA CYS A 292 1.32 8.29 -5.79
C CYS A 292 1.88 9.71 -5.91
N GLY A 293 2.28 10.35 -4.80
CA GLY A 293 2.89 11.68 -4.82
C GLY A 293 4.26 11.73 -5.49
N ASN A 294 5.00 10.62 -5.45
CA ASN A 294 6.36 10.51 -5.98
C ASN A 294 6.41 9.83 -7.35
N LEU A 295 5.89 8.60 -7.44
CA LEU A 295 5.95 7.80 -8.67
C LEU A 295 4.91 8.26 -9.69
N ARG A 296 3.73 8.67 -9.22
CA ARG A 296 2.57 8.96 -10.05
C ARG A 296 2.17 7.75 -10.91
N TRP A 297 1.26 7.94 -11.84
CA TRP A 297 0.76 6.95 -12.79
C TRP A 297 1.22 7.31 -14.20
N TRP A 298 1.15 6.35 -15.12
CA TRP A 298 1.43 6.58 -16.54
C TRP A 298 2.81 7.16 -16.79
N ASN A 299 3.86 6.48 -16.29
CA ASN A 299 5.24 6.93 -16.40
C ASN A 299 5.46 8.33 -15.78
N GLY A 300 4.91 8.55 -14.60
CA GLY A 300 5.10 9.80 -13.86
C GLY A 300 4.21 10.96 -14.29
N LEU A 301 3.19 10.71 -15.15
CA LEU A 301 2.37 11.78 -15.71
C LEU A 301 1.47 12.44 -14.67
N SER A 302 0.64 11.66 -13.97
CA SER A 302 -0.40 12.21 -13.08
C SER A 302 -0.82 11.23 -11.99
N TYR A 303 -1.58 11.72 -11.03
CA TYR A 303 -2.29 10.94 -10.02
C TYR A 303 -3.55 11.72 -9.57
N PRO A 304 -4.50 11.13 -8.84
CA PRO A 304 -5.82 11.74 -8.59
C PRO A 304 -5.77 13.20 -8.12
N ILE A 305 -4.90 13.53 -7.16
CA ILE A 305 -4.79 14.91 -6.65
C ILE A 305 -4.32 15.89 -7.74
N GLN A 306 -3.40 15.45 -8.60
CA GLN A 306 -2.91 16.26 -9.71
C GLN A 306 -3.99 16.47 -10.78
N SER A 307 -4.86 15.48 -10.95
CA SER A 307 -6.00 15.53 -11.86
C SER A 307 -7.24 16.26 -11.29
N GLY A 308 -7.10 16.88 -10.10
CA GLY A 308 -8.16 17.70 -9.51
C GLY A 308 -9.11 16.97 -8.56
N HIS A 309 -8.87 15.67 -8.28
CA HIS A 309 -9.67 14.87 -7.34
C HIS A 309 -8.85 14.50 -6.10
N GLY A 310 -9.44 14.62 -4.91
CA GLY A 310 -8.79 14.22 -3.65
C GLY A 310 -8.40 12.73 -3.63
N CYS A 311 -7.39 12.38 -2.85
CA CYS A 311 -7.08 11.00 -2.56
C CYS A 311 -8.25 10.32 -1.85
N ILE A 312 -8.67 9.14 -2.30
CA ILE A 312 -9.76 8.35 -1.69
C ILE A 312 -9.29 7.33 -0.65
N GLY A 313 -7.97 7.26 -0.42
CA GLY A 313 -7.42 6.32 0.56
C GLY A 313 -7.30 4.89 0.08
N CYS A 314 -7.25 4.64 -1.22
CA CYS A 314 -7.42 3.31 -1.83
C CYS A 314 -6.41 2.23 -1.38
N SER A 315 -5.28 2.58 -0.79
CA SER A 315 -4.32 1.64 -0.21
C SER A 315 -4.54 1.35 1.28
N GLU A 316 -5.47 2.04 1.93
CA GLU A 316 -5.74 1.84 3.35
C GLU A 316 -6.87 0.84 3.59
N LYS A 317 -6.77 0.15 4.73
CA LYS A 317 -7.76 -0.85 5.12
C LYS A 317 -9.13 -0.21 5.33
N GLY A 318 -10.15 -0.74 4.70
CA GLY A 318 -11.54 -0.31 4.88
C GLY A 318 -11.87 1.04 4.26
N PHE A 319 -11.05 1.54 3.30
CA PHE A 319 -11.29 2.85 2.67
C PHE A 319 -12.70 2.97 2.06
N TRP A 320 -13.30 1.87 1.70
CA TRP A 320 -14.64 1.76 1.11
C TRP A 320 -15.79 1.97 2.10
N ASP A 321 -15.53 1.80 3.41
CA ASP A 321 -16.50 1.96 4.50
C ASP A 321 -16.20 3.15 5.41
N ASN A 322 -15.10 3.84 5.17
CA ASN A 322 -14.67 4.98 5.97
C ASN A 322 -15.32 6.25 5.42
N ASP A 323 -16.37 6.74 6.04
CA ASP A 323 -17.05 8.00 5.75
C ASP A 323 -17.35 8.30 4.27
N ASN A 324 -17.98 9.41 3.99
CA ASN A 324 -18.19 9.87 2.62
C ASN A 324 -16.87 10.35 1.99
N PHE A 325 -16.59 9.95 0.73
CA PHE A 325 -15.38 10.32 -0.01
C PHE A 325 -15.20 11.83 -0.21
N TYR A 326 -16.27 12.61 -0.12
CA TYR A 326 -16.27 14.06 -0.35
C TYR A 326 -16.41 14.88 0.94
N GLN A 327 -16.40 14.24 2.09
CA GLN A 327 -16.43 14.92 3.37
C GLN A 327 -15.01 15.11 3.92
N ARG A 328 -14.80 16.26 4.57
CA ARG A 328 -13.57 16.54 5.29
C ARG A 328 -13.32 15.43 6.32
N LEU A 329 -12.06 15.02 6.46
CA LEU A 329 -11.66 14.05 7.48
C LEU A 329 -12.02 14.57 8.88
N PRO A 330 -12.84 13.85 9.65
CA PRO A 330 -13.21 14.26 11.00
C PRO A 330 -12.11 13.95 12.01
N HIS A 331 -11.16 13.07 11.68
CA HIS A 331 -10.22 12.50 12.63
C HIS A 331 -8.78 12.91 12.40
N ILE A 332 -8.04 13.13 13.50
CA ILE A 332 -6.58 13.21 13.49
C ILE A 332 -6.04 11.81 13.77
N HIS A 333 -5.36 11.24 12.79
CA HIS A 333 -4.65 9.97 12.97
C HIS A 333 -3.25 10.24 13.52
N THR A 334 -3.03 9.87 14.77
CA THR A 334 -1.69 9.76 15.33
C THR A 334 -1.25 8.29 15.29
N PRO A 335 0.06 7.97 15.39
CA PRO A 335 0.53 6.58 15.33
C PRO A 335 -0.16 5.62 16.32
N ASN A 336 -0.73 6.13 17.41
CA ASN A 336 -1.30 5.34 18.49
C ASN A 336 -2.79 5.61 18.78
N THR A 337 -3.39 6.65 18.18
CA THR A 337 -4.78 7.03 18.49
C THR A 337 -5.46 7.69 17.30
N ILE A 338 -6.74 7.41 17.17
CA ILE A 338 -7.64 8.10 16.25
C ILE A 338 -8.48 9.02 17.15
N THR A 339 -8.34 10.33 16.99
CA THR A 339 -9.04 11.32 17.80
C THR A 339 -9.71 12.34 16.91
N ASP A 340 -10.95 12.65 17.20
CA ASP A 340 -11.68 13.74 16.55
C ASP A 340 -11.07 15.10 16.94
N VAL A 341 -10.94 16.00 15.95
CA VAL A 341 -10.39 17.36 16.15
C VAL A 341 -11.23 18.13 17.18
N ASP A 342 -12.54 17.98 17.13
CA ASP A 342 -13.47 18.68 18.03
C ASP A 342 -13.33 18.13 19.46
N THR A 343 -13.16 16.82 19.63
CA THR A 343 -12.86 16.19 20.92
C THR A 343 -11.53 16.66 21.48
N LEU A 344 -10.48 16.70 20.67
CA LEU A 344 -9.17 17.19 21.10
C LEU A 344 -9.22 18.68 21.50
N GLY A 345 -9.89 19.50 20.70
CA GLY A 345 -10.12 20.93 20.96
C GLY A 345 -10.92 21.13 22.25
N THR A 346 -11.95 20.34 22.45
CA THR A 346 -12.79 20.37 23.67
C THR A 346 -11.99 20.00 24.90
N VAL A 347 -11.26 18.89 24.88
CA VAL A 347 -10.41 18.44 26.00
C VAL A 347 -9.32 19.48 26.32
N ALA A 348 -8.66 20.02 25.31
CA ALA A 348 -7.66 21.07 25.49
C ALA A 348 -8.26 22.35 26.07
N GLY A 349 -9.46 22.76 25.59
CA GLY A 349 -10.19 23.92 26.06
C GLY A 349 -10.62 23.77 27.50
N PHE A 350 -11.23 22.66 27.89
CA PHE A 350 -11.62 22.41 29.28
C PHE A 350 -10.40 22.26 30.21
N GLY A 351 -9.32 21.65 29.75
CA GLY A 351 -8.07 21.56 30.48
C GLY A 351 -7.45 22.94 30.77
N ALA A 352 -7.39 23.81 29.77
CA ALA A 352 -6.93 25.19 29.92
C ALA A 352 -7.83 26.00 30.87
N PHE A 353 -9.16 25.90 30.70
CA PHE A 353 -10.13 26.56 31.57
C PHE A 353 -9.98 26.07 33.02
N GLY A 354 -9.91 24.77 33.25
CA GLY A 354 -9.69 24.20 34.57
C GLY A 354 -8.39 24.69 35.24
N ALA A 355 -7.30 24.79 34.47
CA ALA A 355 -6.04 25.34 34.97
C ALA A 355 -6.15 26.80 35.40
N VAL A 356 -6.85 27.63 34.62
CA VAL A 356 -7.09 29.05 34.95
C VAL A 356 -7.95 29.18 36.21
N VAL A 357 -9.03 28.41 36.32
CA VAL A 357 -9.89 28.42 37.52
C VAL A 357 -9.12 27.95 38.76
N ALA A 358 -8.35 26.88 38.64
CA ALA A 358 -7.55 26.37 39.76
C ALA A 358 -6.48 27.41 40.19
N HIS A 359 -5.77 28.02 39.22
CA HIS A 359 -4.80 29.08 39.53
C HIS A 359 -5.46 30.30 40.20
N GLY A 360 -6.59 30.75 39.69
CA GLY A 360 -7.37 31.82 40.30
C GLY A 360 -7.84 31.50 41.72
N GLY A 361 -8.35 30.30 41.93
CA GLY A 361 -8.77 29.81 43.25
C GLY A 361 -7.61 29.78 44.26
N ILE A 362 -6.44 29.25 43.86
CA ILE A 362 -5.23 29.21 44.67
C ILE A 362 -4.75 30.65 45.02
N THR A 363 -4.78 31.55 44.05
CA THR A 363 -4.37 32.93 44.25
C THR A 363 -5.28 33.66 45.22
N LEU A 364 -6.60 33.49 45.12
CA LEU A 364 -7.58 34.06 46.03
C LEU A 364 -7.44 33.48 47.46
N ALA A 365 -7.24 32.19 47.57
CA ALA A 365 -7.03 31.53 48.85
C ALA A 365 -5.76 32.00 49.52
N LYS A 366 -4.67 32.17 48.77
CA LYS A 366 -3.42 32.71 49.27
C LYS A 366 -3.57 34.16 49.75
N HIS A 367 -4.22 34.99 48.97
CA HIS A 367 -4.49 36.38 49.34
C HIS A 367 -5.30 36.53 50.64
N LYS A 368 -6.32 35.69 50.79
CA LYS A 368 -7.13 35.62 51.98
C LYS A 368 -6.34 35.13 53.20
N TYR A 369 -5.47 34.13 53.00
CA TYR A 369 -4.61 33.59 54.04
C TYR A 369 -3.60 34.69 54.52
N ASP A 370 -2.96 35.38 53.60
CA ASP A 370 -1.98 36.43 53.88
C ASP A 370 -2.66 37.59 54.62
N SER A 371 -3.86 38.02 54.22
CA SER A 371 -4.61 39.07 54.95
C SER A 371 -4.98 38.68 56.39
N ILE A 372 -5.36 37.42 56.61
CA ILE A 372 -5.65 36.89 57.97
C ILE A 372 -4.39 36.88 58.83
N GLN A 373 -3.22 36.57 58.27
CA GLN A 373 -1.95 36.59 58.99
C GLN A 373 -1.50 38.03 59.35
N GLU A 374 -1.71 38.98 58.44
CA GLU A 374 -1.46 40.40 58.70
C GLU A 374 -2.36 40.94 59.82
N GLU A 375 -3.66 40.60 59.79
CA GLU A 375 -4.58 41.01 60.85
C GLU A 375 -4.21 40.42 62.21
N LYS A 376 -3.83 39.13 62.24
CA LYS A 376 -3.37 38.48 63.48
C LYS A 376 -2.07 39.14 64.02
N LYS A 377 -1.15 39.50 63.13
CA LYS A 377 0.07 40.17 63.53
C LYS A 377 -0.22 41.56 64.10
N HIS A 378 -1.10 42.31 63.43
CA HIS A 378 -1.53 43.63 63.92
C HIS A 378 -2.20 43.60 65.27
N LEU A 379 -3.03 42.55 65.54
CA LEU A 379 -3.63 42.34 66.87
C LEU A 379 -2.61 41.96 67.94
N ALA A 380 -1.62 41.15 67.61
CA ALA A 380 -0.52 40.79 68.54
C ALA A 380 0.35 42.03 68.89
N ASP A 381 0.70 42.83 67.91
CA ASP A 381 1.47 44.09 68.10
C ASP A 381 0.68 45.09 68.99
N GLN A 382 -0.65 45.15 68.89
CA GLN A 382 -1.49 45.98 69.76
C GLN A 382 -1.60 45.44 71.21
N GLU A 383 -1.56 44.14 71.41
CA GLU A 383 -1.53 43.54 72.74
C GLU A 383 -0.18 43.75 73.46
N GLU A 384 0.95 43.66 72.70
CA GLU A 384 2.27 43.98 73.23
C GLU A 384 2.40 45.48 73.64
N GLN A 385 1.86 46.39 72.87
CA GLN A 385 1.85 47.84 73.20
C GLN A 385 1.00 48.12 74.47
N LYS A 386 -0.12 47.46 74.67
CA LYS A 386 -0.93 47.63 75.87
C LYS A 386 -0.31 47.02 77.11
N GLY A 387 0.57 46.01 76.98
CA GLY A 387 1.29 45.42 78.11
C GLY A 387 2.50 46.19 78.55
N SER A 388 3.02 47.12 77.78
CA SER A 388 4.16 48.00 78.12
C SER A 388 3.77 49.32 78.77
N ASP A 389 2.47 49.68 78.82
CA ASP A 389 1.93 50.90 79.42
C ASP A 389 1.30 50.66 80.83
N GLN A 390 1.49 49.49 81.43
CA GLN A 390 1.23 49.18 82.81
C GLN A 390 2.49 48.94 83.61
#